data_75934bd0b1247b2ad34d165a78d2cbd6
#
_entry.id   75934bd0b1247b2ad34d165a78d2cbd6
#
_cell.length_a   1.000
_cell.length_b   1.000
_cell.length_c   1.000
_cell.angle_alpha   90.00
_cell.angle_beta   90.00
_cell.angle_gamma   90.00
#
_symmetry.space_group_name_H-M   'P 1'
#
loop_
_entity.id
_entity.type
_entity.pdbx_description
1 polymer ?
#
loop_
_entity_poly.entity_id
_entity_poly.type
_entity_poly.pdbx_seq_one_letter_code
_entity_poly.pdbx_strand_id
1 'polypeptide(L)'
;MSFQDMDGDGWQDIVLITACANEGAGKQGKPYKVGDVLFQKNDGFYRDYRLSEKMNRFGMNKSIRFITSFVRDGYSTEFLYTSTALDELLSHGMTVISEQSRSVRFEKFGRLLVVPGTYRMAEYTVFMLYLVNEQGYIVWSFQPMGEYEHLYALKGVTCQDIDGDGLKDIVILADYSYEGSDGGAVVEGSYSIYYQRTGGFYEDTDMKQTLALEEGDTLAGLTDRARAYWGWRTEP
;
A
#
# COMPACT_ATOMS: atom_id res chain seq x y z
N MET A 1 6.08 -2.04 -21.20
CA MET A 1 6.77 -3.26 -21.68
C MET A 1 8.27 -2.97 -21.72
N SER A 2 9.08 -3.92 -21.30
CA SER A 2 10.55 -3.83 -21.34
C SER A 2 11.12 -5.18 -21.74
N PHE A 3 12.36 -5.15 -22.27
CA PHE A 3 13.11 -6.34 -22.64
C PHE A 3 14.38 -6.38 -21.79
N GLN A 4 14.55 -7.41 -20.98
CA GLN A 4 15.65 -7.57 -20.04
C GLN A 4 15.89 -9.06 -19.80
N ASP A 5 17.13 -9.43 -19.50
CA ASP A 5 17.45 -10.76 -18.99
C ASP A 5 17.00 -10.83 -17.52
N MET A 6 15.97 -11.60 -17.24
CA MET A 6 15.31 -11.66 -15.93
C MET A 6 15.73 -12.88 -15.11
N ASP A 7 16.23 -13.94 -15.74
CA ASP A 7 16.68 -15.17 -15.08
C ASP A 7 18.19 -15.44 -15.19
N GLY A 8 18.93 -14.54 -15.86
CA GLY A 8 20.40 -14.59 -15.95
C GLY A 8 20.90 -15.61 -17.00
N ASP A 9 20.07 -16.03 -17.95
CA ASP A 9 20.44 -17.01 -18.96
C ASP A 9 21.04 -16.36 -20.23
N GLY A 10 21.10 -15.04 -20.30
CA GLY A 10 21.65 -14.24 -21.40
C GLY A 10 20.65 -13.93 -22.51
N TRP A 11 19.42 -14.39 -22.43
CA TRP A 11 18.37 -14.10 -23.39
C TRP A 11 17.51 -12.93 -22.93
N GLN A 12 16.76 -12.31 -23.86
CA GLN A 12 15.94 -11.14 -23.56
C GLN A 12 14.51 -11.58 -23.26
N ASP A 13 14.12 -11.53 -22.00
CA ASP A 13 12.76 -11.77 -21.55
C ASP A 13 11.87 -10.54 -21.78
N ILE A 14 10.57 -10.73 -21.76
CA ILE A 14 9.58 -9.68 -21.93
C ILE A 14 8.93 -9.40 -20.56
N VAL A 15 9.12 -8.20 -20.04
CA VAL A 15 8.43 -7.72 -18.84
C VAL A 15 7.23 -6.87 -19.25
N LEU A 16 6.04 -7.25 -18.79
CA LEU A 16 4.76 -6.64 -19.17
C LEU A 16 4.05 -6.05 -17.95
N ILE A 17 3.44 -4.89 -18.13
CA ILE A 17 2.38 -4.40 -17.27
C ILE A 17 1.18 -4.08 -18.15
N THR A 18 0.07 -4.72 -17.87
CA THR A 18 -1.20 -4.53 -18.56
C THR A 18 -2.17 -3.79 -17.64
N ALA A 19 -2.69 -2.64 -18.08
CA ALA A 19 -3.78 -1.98 -17.40
C ALA A 19 -5.09 -2.68 -17.78
N CYS A 20 -5.82 -3.17 -16.79
CA CYS A 20 -7.08 -3.87 -16.94
C CYS A 20 -8.20 -3.04 -16.31
N ALA A 21 -9.42 -3.14 -16.86
CA ALA A 21 -10.62 -2.59 -16.28
C ALA A 21 -11.67 -3.70 -16.14
N ASN A 22 -12.41 -3.71 -15.04
CA ASN A 22 -13.54 -4.62 -14.89
C ASN A 22 -14.73 -4.08 -15.67
N GLU A 23 -15.10 -4.74 -16.75
CA GLU A 23 -16.36 -4.53 -17.46
C GLU A 23 -17.45 -5.33 -16.72
N GLY A 24 -18.20 -4.70 -15.84
CA GLY A 24 -19.33 -5.39 -15.22
C GLY A 24 -19.97 -4.63 -14.07
N ALA A 25 -21.29 -4.48 -14.17
CA ALA A 25 -22.18 -3.91 -13.16
C ALA A 25 -22.11 -2.39 -12.97
N GLY A 26 -22.37 -1.59 -14.03
CA GLY A 26 -22.97 -0.25 -13.90
C GLY A 26 -22.16 0.88 -13.22
N LYS A 27 -20.99 0.56 -12.69
CA LYS A 27 -19.97 1.53 -12.27
C LYS A 27 -18.70 1.19 -13.01
N GLN A 28 -18.05 2.18 -13.61
CA GLN A 28 -16.73 2.00 -14.23
C GLN A 28 -15.83 1.36 -13.19
N GLY A 29 -15.44 0.10 -13.41
CA GLY A 29 -14.52 -0.62 -12.55
C GLY A 29 -13.20 0.16 -12.48
N LYS A 30 -12.60 0.28 -11.28
CA LYS A 30 -11.29 0.91 -11.16
C LYS A 30 -10.29 0.16 -12.01
N PRO A 31 -9.45 0.86 -12.79
CA PRO A 31 -8.38 0.21 -13.52
C PRO A 31 -7.40 -0.44 -12.50
N TYR A 32 -6.89 -1.60 -12.85
CA TYR A 32 -5.87 -2.29 -12.08
C TYR A 32 -4.77 -2.78 -13.01
N LYS A 33 -3.57 -2.97 -12.47
CA LYS A 33 -2.41 -3.45 -13.23
C LYS A 33 -2.23 -4.94 -13.03
N VAL A 34 -1.85 -5.62 -14.11
CA VAL A 34 -1.39 -7.01 -14.10
C VAL A 34 0.03 -7.03 -14.65
N GLY A 35 0.97 -7.49 -13.84
CA GLY A 35 2.36 -7.68 -14.24
C GLY A 35 2.62 -9.12 -14.65
N ASP A 36 3.47 -9.29 -15.67
CA ASP A 36 3.91 -10.59 -16.17
C ASP A 36 5.37 -10.52 -16.64
N VAL A 37 6.04 -11.68 -16.57
CA VAL A 37 7.32 -11.92 -17.22
C VAL A 37 7.18 -13.14 -18.14
N LEU A 38 7.57 -12.96 -19.39
CA LEU A 38 7.65 -14.02 -20.38
C LEU A 38 9.13 -14.33 -20.62
N PHE A 39 9.56 -15.47 -20.14
CA PHE A 39 10.95 -15.94 -20.26
C PHE A 39 11.19 -16.50 -21.67
N GLN A 40 12.23 -16.01 -22.34
CA GLN A 40 12.66 -16.52 -23.63
C GLN A 40 13.39 -17.86 -23.42
N LYS A 41 13.05 -18.85 -24.24
CA LYS A 41 13.73 -20.16 -24.33
C LYS A 41 13.94 -20.52 -25.80
N ASN A 42 14.68 -21.60 -26.07
CA ASN A 42 15.05 -22.02 -27.42
C ASN A 42 13.88 -22.12 -28.42
N ASP A 43 12.69 -22.42 -27.96
CA ASP A 43 11.49 -22.70 -28.77
C ASP A 43 10.40 -21.62 -28.62
N GLY A 44 10.69 -20.52 -27.90
CA GLY A 44 9.75 -19.42 -27.74
C GLY A 44 9.74 -18.79 -26.35
N PHE A 45 8.60 -18.18 -26.01
CA PHE A 45 8.41 -17.55 -24.72
C PHE A 45 7.48 -18.38 -23.83
N TYR A 46 7.83 -18.47 -22.55
CA TYR A 46 6.96 -19.15 -21.60
C TYR A 46 6.70 -18.28 -20.37
N ARG A 47 5.53 -18.46 -19.76
CA ARG A 47 5.09 -17.74 -18.57
C ARG A 47 5.14 -18.66 -17.35
N ASP A 48 5.78 -18.17 -16.27
CA ASP A 48 5.66 -18.80 -14.97
C ASP A 48 4.41 -18.25 -14.24
N TYR A 49 3.33 -19.04 -14.25
CA TYR A 49 2.05 -18.65 -13.64
C TYR A 49 2.14 -18.46 -12.13
N ARG A 50 2.99 -19.22 -11.43
CA ARG A 50 3.16 -19.09 -9.97
C ARG A 50 3.87 -17.80 -9.61
N LEU A 51 4.91 -17.46 -10.37
CA LEU A 51 5.63 -16.21 -10.22
C LEU A 51 4.70 -15.02 -10.51
N SER A 52 3.93 -15.07 -11.59
CA SER A 52 2.97 -14.04 -11.97
C SER A 52 1.89 -13.85 -10.91
N GLU A 53 1.33 -14.94 -10.37
CA GLU A 53 0.34 -14.89 -9.28
C GLU A 53 0.93 -14.24 -8.04
N LYS A 54 2.11 -14.67 -7.60
CA LYS A 54 2.79 -14.14 -6.41
C LYS A 54 3.11 -12.66 -6.57
N MET A 55 3.66 -12.26 -7.71
CA MET A 55 4.00 -10.88 -8.05
C MET A 55 2.77 -9.96 -7.99
N ASN A 56 1.66 -10.36 -8.60
CA ASN A 56 0.44 -9.56 -8.59
C ASN A 56 -0.24 -9.53 -7.22
N ARG A 57 -0.25 -10.65 -6.50
CA ARG A 57 -0.84 -10.76 -5.18
C ARG A 57 -0.17 -9.83 -4.16
N PHE A 58 1.15 -9.68 -4.22
CA PHE A 58 1.93 -8.88 -3.28
C PHE A 58 2.29 -7.48 -3.81
N GLY A 59 1.60 -7.01 -4.86
CA GLY A 59 1.74 -5.64 -5.35
C GLY A 59 3.08 -5.32 -6.00
N MET A 60 3.78 -6.35 -6.55
CA MET A 60 5.05 -6.20 -7.25
C MET A 60 4.88 -5.71 -8.70
N ASN A 61 3.66 -5.44 -9.12
CA ASN A 61 3.27 -5.05 -10.48
C ASN A 61 3.10 -3.54 -10.68
N LYS A 62 3.66 -2.73 -9.78
CA LYS A 62 3.49 -1.27 -9.81
C LYS A 62 4.22 -0.62 -10.97
N SER A 63 5.48 -1.02 -11.22
CA SER A 63 6.30 -0.60 -12.35
C SER A 63 7.20 -1.73 -12.87
N ILE A 64 7.82 -1.50 -14.03
CA ILE A 64 8.81 -2.42 -14.60
C ILE A 64 9.99 -2.61 -13.63
N ARG A 65 10.46 -1.51 -13.00
CA ARG A 65 11.56 -1.58 -12.02
C ARG A 65 11.17 -2.43 -10.82
N PHE A 66 9.94 -2.32 -10.34
CA PHE A 66 9.43 -3.10 -9.23
C PHE A 66 9.40 -4.60 -9.55
N ILE A 67 8.94 -4.96 -10.76
CA ILE A 67 8.99 -6.34 -11.26
C ILE A 67 10.43 -6.84 -11.35
N THR A 68 11.34 -6.02 -11.90
CA THR A 68 12.75 -6.36 -12.02
C THR A 68 13.38 -6.63 -10.66
N SER A 69 13.17 -5.76 -9.68
CA SER A 69 13.67 -5.94 -8.32
C SER A 69 13.16 -7.23 -7.68
N PHE A 70 11.90 -7.58 -7.94
CA PHE A 70 11.32 -8.81 -7.40
C PHE A 70 11.86 -10.08 -8.08
N VAL A 71 11.88 -10.10 -9.41
CA VAL A 71 12.17 -11.32 -10.18
C VAL A 71 13.68 -11.53 -10.33
N ARG A 72 14.41 -10.49 -10.73
CA ARG A 72 15.85 -10.59 -11.03
C ARG A 72 16.73 -10.41 -9.80
N ASP A 73 16.40 -9.40 -8.95
CA ASP A 73 17.25 -8.98 -7.86
C ASP A 73 16.90 -9.70 -6.53
N GLY A 74 15.85 -10.50 -6.53
CA GLY A 74 15.46 -11.36 -5.40
C GLY A 74 14.82 -10.63 -4.21
N TYR A 75 14.40 -9.38 -4.37
CA TYR A 75 13.67 -8.66 -3.33
C TYR A 75 12.24 -9.17 -3.23
N SER A 76 11.79 -9.44 -2.01
CA SER A 76 10.43 -9.92 -1.77
C SER A 76 9.78 -9.13 -0.65
N THR A 77 8.54 -8.71 -0.87
CA THR A 77 7.69 -8.07 0.14
C THR A 77 6.64 -9.02 0.71
N GLU A 78 6.70 -10.30 0.37
CA GLU A 78 5.72 -11.31 0.80
C GLU A 78 5.55 -11.35 2.32
N PHE A 79 6.67 -11.31 3.06
CA PHE A 79 6.64 -11.33 4.53
C PHE A 79 5.87 -10.16 5.15
N LEU A 80 5.81 -8.99 4.48
CA LEU A 80 5.03 -7.85 4.95
C LEU A 80 3.52 -8.16 5.05
N TYR A 81 3.04 -9.18 4.33
CA TYR A 81 1.64 -9.58 4.29
C TYR A 81 1.37 -10.92 5.01
N THR A 82 2.40 -11.72 5.21
CA THR A 82 2.25 -13.09 5.73
C THR A 82 2.76 -13.26 7.15
N SER A 83 3.59 -12.36 7.65
CA SER A 83 4.08 -12.39 9.04
C SER A 83 2.93 -12.25 10.03
N THR A 84 3.00 -13.02 11.10
CA THR A 84 1.99 -13.06 12.16
C THR A 84 2.40 -12.30 13.42
N ALA A 85 3.68 -11.95 13.55
CA ALA A 85 4.23 -11.25 14.69
C ALA A 85 5.13 -10.08 14.26
N LEU A 86 5.20 -9.05 15.09
CA LEU A 86 6.05 -7.88 14.84
C LEU A 86 7.54 -8.26 14.78
N ASP A 87 8.00 -9.13 15.67
CA ASP A 87 9.40 -9.59 15.69
C ASP A 87 9.81 -10.30 14.39
N GLU A 88 8.89 -11.01 13.77
CA GLU A 88 9.10 -11.63 12.47
C GLU A 88 9.34 -10.58 11.38
N LEU A 89 8.51 -9.52 11.33
CA LEU A 89 8.71 -8.39 10.41
C LEU A 89 10.07 -7.71 10.62
N LEU A 90 10.45 -7.47 11.89
CA LEU A 90 11.72 -6.84 12.24
C LEU A 90 12.91 -7.72 11.83
N SER A 91 12.81 -9.04 12.02
CA SER A 91 13.86 -9.98 11.63
C SER A 91 14.11 -10.02 10.12
N HIS A 92 13.10 -9.71 9.31
CA HIS A 92 13.18 -9.57 7.86
C HIS A 92 13.58 -8.16 7.38
N GLY A 93 13.92 -7.26 8.32
CA GLY A 93 14.46 -5.93 7.99
C GLY A 93 13.42 -4.82 7.87
N MET A 94 12.18 -5.03 8.34
CA MET A 94 11.24 -3.92 8.50
C MET A 94 11.75 -2.95 9.58
N THR A 95 11.62 -1.66 9.33
CA THR A 95 11.97 -0.59 10.26
C THR A 95 10.70 0.11 10.75
N VAL A 96 10.52 0.21 12.07
CA VAL A 96 9.39 0.92 12.68
C VAL A 96 9.63 2.43 12.69
N ILE A 97 8.61 3.21 12.33
CA ILE A 97 8.58 4.66 12.48
C ILE A 97 8.09 4.96 13.90
N SER A 98 9.03 4.94 14.87
CA SER A 98 8.72 4.94 16.30
C SER A 98 8.01 6.21 16.77
N GLU A 99 8.32 7.37 16.18
CA GLU A 99 7.71 8.67 16.49
C GLU A 99 6.22 8.75 16.11
N GLN A 100 5.78 7.88 15.22
CA GLN A 100 4.39 7.77 14.80
C GLN A 100 3.68 6.56 15.43
N SER A 101 4.41 5.71 16.17
CA SER A 101 3.86 4.53 16.83
C SER A 101 3.19 4.91 18.15
N ARG A 102 2.02 4.34 18.42
CA ARG A 102 1.28 4.62 19.65
C ARG A 102 0.27 3.54 20.01
N SER A 103 0.02 3.38 21.31
CA SER A 103 -1.05 2.51 21.80
C SER A 103 -2.41 3.22 21.69
N VAL A 104 -3.37 2.55 21.08
CA VAL A 104 -4.74 3.03 20.89
C VAL A 104 -5.72 1.96 21.36
N ARG A 105 -6.81 2.37 22.02
CA ARG A 105 -7.91 1.48 22.33
C ARG A 105 -8.96 1.61 21.25
N PHE A 106 -9.11 0.56 20.45
CA PHE A 106 -10.18 0.41 19.47
C PHE A 106 -11.38 -0.29 20.10
N GLU A 107 -12.58 0.19 19.82
CA GLU A 107 -13.82 -0.23 20.49
C GLU A 107 -14.12 -1.72 20.22
N LYS A 108 -13.80 -2.22 19.02
CA LYS A 108 -14.07 -3.63 18.62
C LYS A 108 -12.87 -4.56 18.84
N PHE A 109 -11.66 -4.02 18.94
CA PHE A 109 -10.42 -4.83 18.96
C PHE A 109 -9.64 -4.69 20.25
N GLY A 110 -10.06 -3.82 21.19
CA GLY A 110 -9.32 -3.57 22.42
C GLY A 110 -8.10 -2.68 22.23
N ARG A 111 -7.12 -2.83 23.13
CA ARG A 111 -5.88 -2.07 23.07
C ARG A 111 -4.91 -2.68 22.07
N LEU A 112 -4.51 -1.90 21.08
CA LEU A 112 -3.54 -2.28 20.07
C LEU A 112 -2.46 -1.20 19.93
N LEU A 113 -1.25 -1.61 19.57
CA LEU A 113 -0.19 -0.74 19.13
C LEU A 113 -0.35 -0.49 17.63
N VAL A 114 -0.45 0.78 17.25
CA VAL A 114 -0.42 1.24 15.85
C VAL A 114 1.04 1.37 15.45
N VAL A 115 1.50 0.58 14.48
CA VAL A 115 2.90 0.45 14.09
C VAL A 115 3.05 0.79 12.61
N PRO A 116 3.33 2.05 12.25
CA PRO A 116 3.78 2.38 10.91
C PRO A 116 5.21 1.88 10.72
N GLY A 117 5.46 1.24 9.58
CA GLY A 117 6.75 0.65 9.29
C GLY A 117 7.12 0.76 7.82
N THR A 118 8.43 0.71 7.57
CA THR A 118 8.99 0.75 6.22
C THR A 118 9.91 -0.43 5.99
N TYR A 119 9.92 -0.89 4.76
CA TYR A 119 10.88 -1.87 4.27
C TYR A 119 11.58 -1.33 3.04
N ARG A 120 12.91 -1.33 3.05
CA ARG A 120 13.71 -0.89 1.91
C ARG A 120 13.95 -2.04 0.95
N MET A 121 13.37 -1.94 -0.23
CA MET A 121 13.54 -2.90 -1.32
C MET A 121 14.29 -2.22 -2.47
N ALA A 122 15.58 -2.51 -2.63
CA ALA A 122 16.46 -1.79 -3.54
C ALA A 122 16.42 -0.26 -3.29
N GLU A 123 15.94 0.51 -4.25
CA GLU A 123 15.77 1.97 -4.17
C GLU A 123 14.41 2.41 -3.61
N TYR A 124 13.47 1.45 -3.42
CA TYR A 124 12.11 1.74 -2.98
C TYR A 124 11.99 1.65 -1.45
N THR A 125 11.13 2.47 -0.89
CA THR A 125 10.70 2.37 0.50
C THR A 125 9.23 1.98 0.55
N VAL A 126 8.96 0.72 0.79
CA VAL A 126 7.60 0.20 0.93
C VAL A 126 7.07 0.58 2.30
N PHE A 127 5.84 1.08 2.37
CA PHE A 127 5.19 1.50 3.61
C PHE A 127 4.01 0.60 3.94
N MET A 128 3.97 0.18 5.20
CA MET A 128 2.89 -0.61 5.77
C MET A 128 2.47 -0.02 7.13
N LEU A 129 1.23 -0.24 7.50
CA LEU A 129 0.75 0.04 8.85
C LEU A 129 0.21 -1.26 9.46
N TYR A 130 0.58 -1.54 10.70
CA TYR A 130 0.13 -2.73 11.43
C TYR A 130 -0.59 -2.34 12.71
N LEU A 131 -1.57 -3.15 13.09
CA LEU A 131 -2.12 -3.17 14.45
C LEU A 131 -1.61 -4.42 15.15
N VAL A 132 -0.93 -4.21 16.28
CA VAL A 132 -0.25 -5.28 17.02
C VAL A 132 -0.83 -5.35 18.43
N ASN A 133 -1.13 -6.54 18.92
CA ASN A 133 -1.63 -6.73 20.27
C ASN A 133 -0.50 -6.69 21.32
N GLU A 134 -0.86 -6.76 22.61
CA GLU A 134 0.09 -6.70 23.72
C GLU A 134 1.08 -7.89 23.74
N GLN A 135 0.78 -8.97 23.07
CA GLN A 135 1.65 -10.15 22.93
C GLN A 135 2.58 -10.07 21.71
N GLY A 136 2.51 -8.98 20.92
CA GLY A 136 3.34 -8.80 19.72
C GLY A 136 2.76 -9.41 18.44
N TYR A 137 1.55 -9.98 18.48
CA TYR A 137 0.91 -10.54 17.29
C TYR A 137 0.24 -9.47 16.45
N ILE A 138 0.36 -9.60 15.14
CA ILE A 138 -0.28 -8.74 14.15
C ILE A 138 -1.77 -9.12 14.07
N VAL A 139 -2.63 -8.16 14.43
CA VAL A 139 -4.09 -8.32 14.36
C VAL A 139 -4.63 -7.85 13.01
N TRP A 140 -4.02 -6.81 12.44
CA TRP A 140 -4.40 -6.24 11.16
C TRP A 140 -3.21 -5.60 10.45
N SER A 141 -3.21 -5.65 9.12
CA SER A 141 -2.20 -4.99 8.29
C SER A 141 -2.87 -4.14 7.20
N PHE A 142 -2.29 -2.98 6.90
CA PHE A 142 -2.75 -2.05 5.90
C PHE A 142 -1.64 -1.75 4.91
N GLN A 143 -2.01 -1.59 3.65
CA GLN A 143 -1.13 -1.19 2.58
C GLN A 143 -1.63 0.12 1.96
N PRO A 144 -1.33 1.29 2.55
CA PRO A 144 -1.91 2.56 2.12
C PRO A 144 -1.34 3.12 0.82
N MET A 145 -0.25 2.57 0.31
CA MET A 145 0.44 3.09 -0.89
C MET A 145 -0.36 2.92 -2.19
N GLY A 146 -1.24 1.92 -2.29
CA GLY A 146 -1.99 1.67 -3.53
C GLY A 146 -1.10 1.48 -4.75
N GLU A 147 -1.21 2.35 -5.75
CA GLU A 147 -0.43 2.34 -7.00
C GLU A 147 0.99 2.91 -6.86
N TYR A 148 1.30 3.58 -5.76
CA TYR A 148 2.60 4.19 -5.55
C TYR A 148 3.69 3.15 -5.29
N GLU A 149 4.92 3.49 -5.65
CA GLU A 149 6.09 2.60 -5.52
C GLU A 149 6.89 2.87 -4.26
N HIS A 150 6.93 4.12 -3.82
CA HIS A 150 7.85 4.60 -2.81
C HIS A 150 7.18 5.56 -1.84
N LEU A 151 7.34 5.32 -0.54
CA LEU A 151 7.04 6.33 0.49
C LEU A 151 8.11 7.40 0.44
N TYR A 152 7.72 8.63 0.10
CA TYR A 152 8.61 9.79 0.14
C TYR A 152 8.67 10.38 1.54
N ALA A 153 7.50 10.62 2.16
CA ALA A 153 7.41 11.11 3.54
C ALA A 153 6.09 10.70 4.20
N LEU A 154 6.14 10.17 5.42
CA LEU A 154 4.94 9.99 6.26
C LEU A 154 4.66 11.30 7.00
N LYS A 155 3.58 11.99 6.64
CA LYS A 155 3.14 13.24 7.32
C LYS A 155 2.46 12.96 8.64
N GLY A 156 1.75 11.84 8.76
CA GLY A 156 1.19 11.40 10.03
C GLY A 156 0.13 10.31 9.93
N VAL A 157 -0.12 9.74 11.11
CA VAL A 157 -1.21 8.77 11.32
C VAL A 157 -2.07 9.27 12.49
N THR A 158 -3.38 9.21 12.42
CA THR A 158 -4.28 9.48 13.57
C THR A 158 -5.36 8.41 13.67
N CYS A 159 -5.90 8.25 14.88
CA CYS A 159 -6.98 7.30 15.17
C CYS A 159 -8.09 8.04 15.89
N GLN A 160 -9.15 8.37 15.18
CA GLN A 160 -10.30 9.15 15.66
C GLN A 160 -11.56 8.66 14.96
N ASP A 161 -12.69 8.87 15.56
CA ASP A 161 -13.98 8.64 14.92
C ASP A 161 -14.17 9.67 13.79
N ILE A 162 -14.33 9.20 12.57
CA ILE A 162 -14.43 10.03 11.36
C ILE A 162 -15.87 10.12 10.86
N ASP A 163 -16.62 9.02 10.89
CA ASP A 163 -17.97 8.96 10.31
C ASP A 163 -19.11 9.06 11.35
N GLY A 164 -18.78 9.18 12.65
CA GLY A 164 -19.77 9.43 13.70
C GLY A 164 -20.42 8.18 14.26
N ASP A 165 -19.85 7.02 14.02
CA ASP A 165 -20.39 5.76 14.51
C ASP A 165 -19.90 5.39 15.93
N GLY A 166 -19.05 6.22 16.53
CA GLY A 166 -18.48 6.03 17.85
C GLY A 166 -17.27 5.09 17.86
N LEU A 167 -16.80 4.62 16.72
CA LEU A 167 -15.61 3.77 16.60
C LEU A 167 -14.41 4.59 16.08
N LYS A 168 -13.21 4.26 16.54
CA LYS A 168 -12.01 4.94 16.04
C LYS A 168 -11.58 4.38 14.69
N ASP A 169 -11.48 5.25 13.72
CA ASP A 169 -10.94 5.00 12.39
C ASP A 169 -9.47 5.37 12.33
N ILE A 170 -8.79 4.98 11.28
CA ILE A 170 -7.39 5.28 11.05
C ILE A 170 -7.28 6.21 9.84
N VAL A 171 -6.64 7.37 10.02
CA VAL A 171 -6.33 8.32 8.95
C VAL A 171 -4.83 8.39 8.78
N ILE A 172 -4.36 8.23 7.55
CA ILE A 172 -2.95 8.29 7.16
C ILE A 172 -2.81 9.39 6.12
N LEU A 173 -1.83 10.27 6.30
CA LEU A 173 -1.43 11.28 5.32
C LEU A 173 0.06 11.10 5.03
N ALA A 174 0.40 10.97 3.76
CA ALA A 174 1.77 10.76 3.32
C ALA A 174 2.02 11.33 1.92
N ASP A 175 3.27 11.62 1.63
CA ASP A 175 3.74 11.85 0.27
C ASP A 175 4.33 10.54 -0.26
N TYR A 176 3.93 10.18 -1.46
CA TYR A 176 4.40 9.00 -2.17
C TYR A 176 5.05 9.39 -3.48
N SER A 177 5.85 8.50 -4.06
CA SER A 177 6.36 8.68 -5.40
C SER A 177 6.12 7.47 -6.29
N TYR A 178 6.10 7.73 -7.58
CA TYR A 178 5.96 6.74 -8.64
C TYR A 178 6.69 7.20 -9.89
N GLU A 179 6.93 6.29 -10.84
CA GLU A 179 7.53 6.62 -12.13
C GLU A 179 6.50 7.28 -13.05
N GLY A 180 6.76 8.52 -13.44
CA GLY A 180 5.94 9.25 -14.39
C GLY A 180 6.06 8.69 -15.82
N SER A 181 5.20 9.16 -16.71
CA SER A 181 5.18 8.74 -18.12
C SER A 181 6.45 9.08 -18.91
N ASP A 182 7.20 10.04 -18.43
CA ASP A 182 8.50 10.48 -18.98
C ASP A 182 9.70 9.76 -18.36
N GLY A 183 9.46 8.81 -17.44
CA GLY A 183 10.48 8.09 -16.68
C GLY A 183 11.07 8.87 -15.52
N GLY A 184 10.58 10.09 -15.24
CA GLY A 184 10.93 10.87 -14.07
C GLY A 184 10.17 10.42 -12.82
N ALA A 185 10.72 10.72 -11.63
CA ALA A 185 10.00 10.51 -10.37
C ALA A 185 8.99 11.63 -10.14
N VAL A 186 7.73 11.27 -9.91
CA VAL A 186 6.65 12.18 -9.50
C VAL A 186 6.39 11.97 -8.02
N VAL A 187 6.32 13.05 -7.24
CA VAL A 187 5.92 13.03 -5.81
C VAL A 187 4.54 13.62 -5.68
N GLU A 188 3.67 12.91 -4.99
CA GLU A 188 2.27 13.31 -4.81
C GLU A 188 1.80 13.00 -3.38
N GLY A 189 1.06 13.94 -2.79
CA GLY A 189 0.37 13.72 -1.52
C GLY A 189 -0.78 12.74 -1.70
N SER A 190 -0.93 11.82 -0.75
CA SER A 190 -2.06 10.90 -0.72
C SER A 190 -2.47 10.61 0.72
N TYR A 191 -3.73 10.20 0.89
CA TYR A 191 -4.25 9.79 2.18
C TYR A 191 -5.00 8.47 2.07
N SER A 192 -5.13 7.78 3.20
CA SER A 192 -6.02 6.63 3.36
C SER A 192 -6.82 6.79 4.64
N ILE A 193 -8.11 6.48 4.58
CA ILE A 193 -9.00 6.40 5.73
C ILE A 193 -9.55 4.99 5.80
N TYR A 194 -9.33 4.34 6.94
CA TYR A 194 -9.80 2.99 7.21
C TYR A 194 -10.80 3.03 8.34
N TYR A 195 -12.07 2.77 8.02
CA TYR A 195 -13.15 2.75 8.97
C TYR A 195 -13.18 1.45 9.77
N GLN A 196 -13.21 1.56 11.10
CA GLN A 196 -13.42 0.41 11.97
C GLN A 196 -14.86 -0.10 11.82
N ARG A 197 -15.00 -1.41 11.62
CA ARG A 197 -16.30 -2.10 11.57
C ARG A 197 -16.22 -3.38 12.38
N THR A 198 -17.35 -4.07 12.56
CA THR A 198 -17.42 -5.32 13.35
C THR A 198 -16.48 -6.40 12.84
N GLY A 199 -16.22 -6.48 11.55
CA GLY A 199 -15.38 -7.51 10.92
C GLY A 199 -13.96 -7.07 10.60
N GLY A 200 -13.56 -5.82 10.90
CA GLY A 200 -12.24 -5.32 10.56
C GLY A 200 -12.20 -3.84 10.20
N PHE A 201 -11.27 -3.49 9.34
CA PHE A 201 -11.09 -2.13 8.83
C PHE A 201 -11.31 -2.10 7.32
N TYR A 202 -12.00 -1.10 6.84
CA TYR A 202 -12.36 -0.97 5.42
C TYR A 202 -11.98 0.42 4.90
N GLU A 203 -11.23 0.47 3.80
CA GLU A 203 -10.88 1.72 3.15
C GLU A 203 -12.06 2.26 2.33
N ASP A 204 -12.42 3.52 2.59
CA ASP A 204 -13.38 4.24 1.75
C ASP A 204 -12.65 4.85 0.55
N THR A 205 -12.73 4.14 -0.55
CA THR A 205 -12.14 4.63 -1.80
C THR A 205 -13.01 5.66 -2.52
N ASP A 206 -14.29 5.78 -2.16
CA ASP A 206 -15.22 6.74 -2.81
C ASP A 206 -14.97 8.15 -2.27
N MET A 207 -14.58 8.29 -1.00
CA MET A 207 -14.19 9.57 -0.44
C MET A 207 -13.01 10.20 -1.19
N LYS A 208 -12.01 9.41 -1.61
CA LYS A 208 -10.86 9.91 -2.38
C LYS A 208 -11.24 10.59 -3.69
N GLN A 209 -12.40 10.26 -4.26
CA GLN A 209 -12.92 10.90 -5.48
C GLN A 209 -13.59 12.25 -5.20
N THR A 210 -14.04 12.45 -3.97
CA THR A 210 -14.80 13.64 -3.57
C THR A 210 -13.94 14.62 -2.78
N LEU A 211 -13.07 14.12 -1.90
CA LEU A 211 -12.21 14.91 -1.02
C LEU A 211 -10.78 14.90 -1.56
N ALA A 212 -10.48 15.84 -2.45
CA ALA A 212 -9.11 16.04 -2.94
C ALA A 212 -8.22 16.65 -1.86
N LEU A 213 -6.92 16.30 -1.86
CA LEU A 213 -5.92 16.99 -1.06
C LEU A 213 -5.67 18.39 -1.62
N GLU A 214 -5.44 19.34 -0.72
CA GLU A 214 -5.03 20.69 -1.04
C GLU A 214 -3.55 20.90 -0.70
N GLU A 215 -2.91 21.87 -1.36
CA GLU A 215 -1.53 22.21 -1.07
C GLU A 215 -1.40 22.68 0.39
N GLY A 216 -0.49 22.08 1.15
CA GLY A 216 -0.31 22.40 2.56
C GLY A 216 -1.23 21.66 3.53
N ASP A 217 -2.01 20.70 3.06
CA ASP A 217 -2.86 19.89 3.94
C ASP A 217 -2.08 19.27 5.09
N THR A 218 -2.67 19.40 6.26
CA THR A 218 -2.23 18.76 7.49
C THR A 218 -3.14 17.57 7.84
N LEU A 219 -2.64 16.65 8.64
CA LEU A 219 -3.44 15.53 9.12
C LEU A 219 -4.71 15.99 9.88
N ALA A 220 -4.61 17.08 10.66
CA ALA A 220 -5.76 17.66 11.36
C ALA A 220 -6.79 18.23 10.39
N GLY A 221 -6.35 19.07 9.43
CA GLY A 221 -7.23 19.66 8.42
C GLY A 221 -7.93 18.61 7.57
N LEU A 222 -7.21 17.56 7.15
CA LEU A 222 -7.79 16.42 6.44
C LEU A 222 -8.85 15.70 7.30
N THR A 223 -8.56 15.47 8.59
CA THR A 223 -9.49 14.82 9.53
C THR A 223 -10.77 15.62 9.69
N ASP A 224 -10.67 16.95 9.83
CA ASP A 224 -11.83 17.83 9.97
C ASP A 224 -12.69 17.86 8.70
N ARG A 225 -12.05 17.89 7.51
CA ARG A 225 -12.78 17.81 6.23
C ARG A 225 -13.44 16.44 6.02
N ALA A 226 -12.80 15.36 6.41
CA ALA A 226 -13.37 14.02 6.35
C ALA A 226 -14.60 13.88 7.26
N ARG A 227 -14.55 14.44 8.46
CA ARG A 227 -15.71 14.53 9.36
C ARG A 227 -16.83 15.36 8.77
N ALA A 228 -16.51 16.53 8.19
CA ALA A 228 -17.51 17.38 7.53
C ALA A 228 -18.19 16.66 6.35
N TYR A 229 -17.48 15.84 5.60
CA TYR A 229 -18.03 14.98 4.54
C TYR A 229 -19.12 14.05 5.09
N TRP A 230 -18.95 13.51 6.30
CA TRP A 230 -19.94 12.68 7.00
C TRP A 230 -21.01 13.49 7.75
N GLY A 231 -20.99 14.81 7.64
CA GLY A 231 -21.98 15.68 8.25
C GLY A 231 -21.72 16.04 9.72
N TRP A 232 -20.54 15.72 10.24
CA TRP A 232 -20.12 16.23 11.55
C TRP A 232 -19.93 17.74 11.46
N ARG A 233 -20.64 18.45 12.32
CA ARG A 233 -20.34 19.85 12.55
C ARG A 233 -19.38 19.89 13.73
N THR A 234 -18.11 20.27 13.48
CA THR A 234 -17.26 20.75 14.56
C THR A 234 -17.96 21.95 15.16
N GLU A 235 -18.44 21.85 16.41
CA GLU A 235 -18.90 23.04 17.11
C GLU A 235 -17.74 24.03 17.18
N PRO A 236 -17.98 25.33 16.92
CA PRO A 236 -16.95 26.35 16.87
C PRO A 236 -16.29 26.60 18.23
#